data_48de6cf60262ace7f4000e6c76437f09
#
_entry.id   48de6cf60262ace7f4000e6c76437f09
#
_cell.length_a   1.000
_cell.length_b   1.000
_cell.length_c   1.000
_cell.angle_alpha   90.00
_cell.angle_beta   90.00
_cell.angle_gamma   90.00
#
_symmetry.space_group_name_H-M   'P 1'
#
loop_
_entity.id
_entity.type
_entity.pdbx_description
1 polymer ?
#
loop_
_entity_poly.entity_id
_entity_poly.type
_entity_poly.pdbx_seq_one_letter_code
_entity_poly.pdbx_strand_id
1 'polypeptide(L)'
;MKKLLSLALACTLTLGLASCGGTGTSTSSNAPASSSAVESPAAQFDAASYLSGDYPKLPEDGPAYSLSIGHAMQESTESHKMLLALKDAVEKYSDGKITITIYPNSQLGSDSEMIASCVAGDMDMVLQCGSTHATFVPETVIFDIPFLFSGYDSEKIESVLTDSKFRDLYNQANEDGGLVCLMLRAGTDSMNLTSNKPVTSMEDLKGLKIRTAQVESRMAVWNALGANPTPMAFNELYMALQNGTVDAQDNNLSNALSSALYEVQEYLVPTHHMTPSMDLTMNKDKFYSMPQSYQDLLTAICKDMSAYDYDVCIAMEQYYYDSLVQEHGMQVCEITDEFLTDMQTAAAPAVESAKAAVGNDALYDTLYQLLDGGESA
;
A
#
# COMPACT_ATOMS: atom_id res chain seq x y z
N MET A 1 28.27 -44.33 29.10
CA MET A 1 29.19 -44.14 30.25
C MET A 1 29.48 -42.64 30.36
N LYS A 2 29.19 -42.09 31.57
CA LYS A 2 29.78 -40.85 32.17
C LYS A 2 29.57 -39.53 31.40
N LYS A 3 29.15 -38.43 31.99
CA LYS A 3 28.55 -37.97 33.26
C LYS A 3 28.33 -36.46 33.08
N LEU A 4 27.23 -35.96 33.57
CA LEU A 4 26.85 -34.63 33.95
C LEU A 4 27.97 -33.75 34.54
N LEU A 5 27.91 -32.44 34.26
CA LEU A 5 28.18 -31.45 35.33
C LEU A 5 27.37 -30.16 35.08
N SER A 6 26.47 -29.87 35.98
CA SER A 6 25.75 -28.62 36.21
C SER A 6 26.66 -27.62 36.93
N LEU A 7 26.59 -26.33 36.60
CA LEU A 7 27.05 -25.31 37.54
C LEU A 7 26.06 -24.14 37.56
N ALA A 8 25.33 -24.08 38.66
CA ALA A 8 24.54 -22.90 39.03
C ALA A 8 25.44 -21.89 39.71
N LEU A 9 25.32 -20.62 39.39
CA LEU A 9 25.91 -19.53 40.20
C LEU A 9 24.84 -18.50 40.49
N ALA A 10 24.43 -18.50 41.75
CA ALA A 10 23.64 -17.47 42.39
C ALA A 10 24.56 -16.31 42.82
N CYS A 11 24.17 -15.08 42.58
CA CYS A 11 24.75 -13.93 43.23
C CYS A 11 23.67 -13.01 43.76
N THR A 12 23.82 -12.75 45.02
CA THR A 12 22.98 -12.10 46.01
C THR A 12 22.90 -10.57 45.83
N LEU A 13 21.71 -10.04 46.16
CA LEU A 13 21.47 -8.63 46.42
C LEU A 13 22.25 -8.15 47.66
N THR A 14 22.79 -6.92 47.59
CA THR A 14 23.02 -6.10 48.78
C THR A 14 22.44 -4.70 48.57
N LEU A 15 21.48 -4.36 49.37
CA LEU A 15 21.00 -2.99 49.61
C LEU A 15 22.06 -2.23 50.42
N GLY A 16 22.33 -1.00 50.02
CA GLY A 16 23.09 -0.01 50.78
C GLY A 16 22.37 1.32 50.76
N LEU A 17 21.66 1.62 51.85
CA LEU A 17 21.18 2.96 52.21
C LEU A 17 22.30 3.76 52.87
N ALA A 18 22.61 4.94 52.37
CA ALA A 18 23.25 5.98 53.18
C ALA A 18 22.79 7.36 52.73
N SER A 19 22.20 8.06 53.71
CA SER A 19 21.78 9.47 53.71
C SER A 19 23.01 10.35 53.96
N CYS A 20 23.11 11.53 53.32
CA CYS A 20 23.26 12.86 53.96
C CYS A 20 23.66 13.95 52.95
N GLY A 21 22.89 14.95 52.83
CA GLY A 21 23.03 16.37 52.91
C GLY A 21 24.21 17.10 52.23
N GLY A 22 23.86 18.00 51.29
CA GLY A 22 24.78 18.99 50.71
C GLY A 22 24.04 19.92 49.76
N THR A 23 23.80 21.15 50.22
CA THR A 23 23.29 22.30 49.44
C THR A 23 24.24 22.68 48.32
N GLY A 24 23.72 22.83 47.09
CA GLY A 24 24.52 23.34 45.96
C GLY A 24 23.70 23.55 44.69
N THR A 25 23.37 24.80 44.46
CA THR A 25 23.12 25.49 43.17
C THR A 25 22.44 24.72 42.02
N SER A 26 21.19 25.13 41.79
CA SER A 26 20.40 24.81 40.59
C SER A 26 21.05 25.31 39.30
N THR A 27 21.63 24.41 38.52
CA THR A 27 21.80 24.61 37.07
C THR A 27 20.61 23.97 36.39
N SER A 28 19.78 24.81 35.81
CA SER A 28 18.69 24.44 34.93
C SER A 28 19.28 23.70 33.73
N SER A 29 19.23 22.35 33.73
CA SER A 29 19.38 21.57 32.51
C SER A 29 18.06 21.64 31.77
N ASN A 30 18.03 22.35 30.66
CA ASN A 30 16.97 22.21 29.67
C ASN A 30 16.93 20.72 29.26
N ALA A 31 15.93 20.00 29.72
CA ALA A 31 15.53 18.77 29.10
C ALA A 31 15.07 19.12 27.69
N PRO A 32 15.41 18.32 26.66
CA PRO A 32 14.84 18.53 25.34
C PRO A 32 13.32 18.45 25.47
N ALA A 33 12.64 19.39 24.83
CA ALA A 33 11.19 19.37 24.75
C ALA A 33 10.77 18.00 24.23
N SER A 34 9.87 17.31 24.94
CA SER A 34 9.23 16.11 24.45
C SER A 34 8.53 16.52 23.14
N SER A 35 8.99 16.00 22.00
CA SER A 35 8.23 16.05 20.77
C SER A 35 6.87 15.40 21.11
N SER A 36 5.80 16.16 21.05
CA SER A 36 4.45 15.59 21.13
C SER A 36 4.33 14.66 19.92
N ALA A 37 4.10 13.36 20.16
CA ALA A 37 3.85 12.40 19.10
C ALA A 37 2.74 12.94 18.18
N VAL A 38 2.91 12.79 16.88
CA VAL A 38 1.89 13.19 15.91
C VAL A 38 0.69 12.26 16.10
N GLU A 39 -0.49 12.82 16.36
CA GLU A 39 -1.69 12.02 16.58
C GLU A 39 -2.24 11.51 15.24
N SER A 40 -2.47 10.19 15.16
CA SER A 40 -2.99 9.56 13.94
C SER A 40 -4.45 9.94 13.70
N PRO A 41 -4.79 10.53 12.53
CA PRO A 41 -6.17 10.87 12.18
C PRO A 41 -7.06 9.63 11.94
N ALA A 42 -6.49 8.44 11.72
CA ALA A 42 -7.27 7.21 11.50
C ALA A 42 -8.26 6.91 12.63
N ALA A 43 -7.96 7.31 13.86
CA ALA A 43 -8.86 7.13 15.02
C ALA A 43 -10.19 7.91 14.90
N GLN A 44 -10.30 8.85 13.97
CA GLN A 44 -11.53 9.62 13.72
C GLN A 44 -12.51 8.87 12.82
N PHE A 45 -12.06 7.81 12.14
CA PHE A 45 -12.85 7.01 11.20
C PHE A 45 -13.30 5.71 11.88
N ASP A 46 -14.61 5.53 11.93
CA ASP A 46 -15.22 4.28 12.41
C ASP A 46 -15.72 3.49 11.19
N ALA A 47 -15.06 2.40 10.86
CA ALA A 47 -15.43 1.54 9.74
C ALA A 47 -16.90 1.09 9.79
N ALA A 48 -17.46 0.92 11.01
CA ALA A 48 -18.86 0.54 11.15
C ALA A 48 -19.83 1.61 10.67
N SER A 49 -19.43 2.89 10.67
CA SER A 49 -20.27 4.00 10.17
C SER A 49 -20.40 4.05 8.64
N TYR A 50 -19.50 3.39 7.93
CA TYR A 50 -19.54 3.28 6.46
C TYR A 50 -20.44 2.13 5.98
N LEU A 51 -20.72 1.15 6.86
CA LEU A 51 -21.53 0.00 6.50
C LEU A 51 -23.02 0.41 6.40
N SER A 52 -23.63 0.19 5.24
CA SER A 52 -25.05 0.50 5.00
C SER A 52 -25.98 -0.29 5.92
N GLY A 53 -25.57 -1.50 6.31
CA GLY A 53 -26.36 -2.41 7.14
C GLY A 53 -27.55 -3.08 6.40
N ASP A 54 -27.82 -2.65 5.17
CA ASP A 54 -28.86 -3.24 4.31
C ASP A 54 -28.24 -4.20 3.29
N TYR A 55 -27.86 -5.38 3.79
CA TYR A 55 -27.20 -6.41 2.98
C TYR A 55 -28.11 -7.59 2.72
N PRO A 56 -27.86 -8.34 1.62
CA PRO A 56 -28.57 -9.58 1.32
C PRO A 56 -28.47 -10.58 2.48
N LYS A 57 -29.61 -11.11 2.93
CA LYS A 57 -29.62 -12.19 3.92
C LYS A 57 -29.29 -13.52 3.26
N LEU A 58 -28.36 -14.23 3.87
CA LEU A 58 -28.01 -15.56 3.38
C LEU A 58 -29.03 -16.61 3.85
N PRO A 59 -29.29 -17.67 3.05
CA PRO A 59 -30.17 -18.77 3.45
C PRO A 59 -29.67 -19.44 4.73
N GLU A 60 -30.58 -19.81 5.65
CA GLU A 60 -30.23 -20.48 6.92
C GLU A 60 -29.49 -21.80 6.69
N ASP A 61 -29.89 -22.56 5.68
CA ASP A 61 -29.31 -23.85 5.25
C ASP A 61 -28.21 -23.69 4.18
N GLY A 62 -27.78 -22.46 3.90
CA GLY A 62 -26.76 -22.17 2.91
C GLY A 62 -25.36 -22.69 3.30
N PRO A 63 -24.48 -22.95 2.31
CA PRO A 63 -23.15 -23.47 2.56
C PRO A 63 -22.28 -22.50 3.38
N ALA A 64 -21.30 -23.04 4.11
CA ALA A 64 -20.27 -22.24 4.77
C ALA A 64 -19.01 -22.14 3.90
N TYR A 65 -18.35 -20.99 3.93
CA TYR A 65 -17.09 -20.72 3.23
C TYR A 65 -16.03 -20.23 4.20
N SER A 66 -14.82 -20.77 4.07
CA SER A 66 -13.63 -20.21 4.72
C SER A 66 -12.74 -19.63 3.64
N LEU A 67 -12.49 -18.33 3.70
CA LEU A 67 -11.72 -17.60 2.69
C LEU A 67 -10.40 -17.14 3.28
N SER A 68 -9.36 -17.16 2.46
CA SER A 68 -8.03 -16.64 2.76
C SER A 68 -7.79 -15.31 2.06
N ILE A 69 -7.12 -14.36 2.74
CA ILE A 69 -6.59 -13.13 2.13
C ILE A 69 -5.09 -13.04 2.41
N GLY A 70 -4.27 -12.95 1.37
CA GLY A 70 -2.83 -12.69 1.50
C GLY A 70 -2.47 -11.25 1.15
N HIS A 71 -1.45 -10.69 1.83
CA HIS A 71 -0.83 -9.42 1.46
C HIS A 71 0.60 -9.28 2.02
N ALA A 72 1.42 -8.43 1.39
CA ALA A 72 2.82 -8.23 1.79
C ALA A 72 3.02 -7.16 2.88
N MET A 73 2.01 -6.34 3.15
CA MET A 73 2.12 -5.17 4.05
C MET A 73 2.19 -5.57 5.52
N GLN A 74 2.74 -4.65 6.34
CA GLN A 74 2.81 -4.79 7.79
C GLN A 74 1.40 -4.67 8.42
N GLU A 75 1.22 -5.32 9.58
CA GLU A 75 -0.06 -5.28 10.33
C GLU A 75 -0.40 -3.88 10.87
N SER A 76 0.57 -2.98 10.94
CA SER A 76 0.37 -1.60 11.37
C SER A 76 -0.26 -0.71 10.30
N THR A 77 -0.30 -1.14 9.03
CA THR A 77 -0.85 -0.35 7.91
C THR A 77 -2.36 -0.21 7.99
N GLU A 78 -2.88 0.90 7.48
CA GLU A 78 -4.34 1.12 7.41
C GLU A 78 -5.01 0.10 6.48
N SER A 79 -4.34 -0.32 5.40
CA SER A 79 -4.87 -1.39 4.53
C SER A 79 -5.06 -2.72 5.27
N HIS A 80 -4.14 -3.10 6.20
CA HIS A 80 -4.36 -4.30 7.02
C HIS A 80 -5.53 -4.10 8.00
N LYS A 81 -5.63 -2.93 8.63
CA LYS A 81 -6.74 -2.59 9.54
C LYS A 81 -8.08 -2.58 8.82
N MET A 82 -8.11 -2.08 7.57
CA MET A 82 -9.28 -2.16 6.70
C MET A 82 -9.69 -3.61 6.45
N LEU A 83 -8.75 -4.51 6.15
CA LEU A 83 -9.06 -5.94 5.98
C LEU A 83 -9.61 -6.58 7.27
N LEU A 84 -9.14 -6.17 8.46
CA LEU A 84 -9.74 -6.64 9.73
C LEU A 84 -11.18 -6.16 9.86
N ALA A 85 -11.48 -4.90 9.53
CA ALA A 85 -12.84 -4.39 9.54
C ALA A 85 -13.73 -5.06 8.49
N LEU A 86 -13.20 -5.31 7.28
CA LEU A 86 -13.88 -6.09 6.24
C LEU A 86 -14.23 -7.50 6.72
N LYS A 87 -13.26 -8.20 7.33
CA LYS A 87 -13.46 -9.52 7.91
C LYS A 87 -14.61 -9.50 8.92
N ASP A 88 -14.57 -8.57 9.89
CA ASP A 88 -15.58 -8.47 10.94
C ASP A 88 -16.98 -8.17 10.35
N ALA A 89 -17.05 -7.31 9.33
CA ALA A 89 -18.30 -7.02 8.63
C ALA A 89 -18.85 -8.26 7.88
N VAL A 90 -18.00 -8.95 7.11
CA VAL A 90 -18.40 -10.15 6.35
C VAL A 90 -18.86 -11.27 7.28
N GLU A 91 -18.10 -11.55 8.34
CA GLU A 91 -18.46 -12.60 9.33
C GLU A 91 -19.79 -12.26 10.03
N LYS A 92 -19.97 -10.99 10.42
CA LYS A 92 -21.21 -10.51 11.06
C LYS A 92 -22.42 -10.62 10.16
N TYR A 93 -22.36 -10.06 8.95
CA TYR A 93 -23.53 -9.98 8.06
C TYR A 93 -23.79 -11.28 7.29
N SER A 94 -22.85 -12.22 7.30
CA SER A 94 -23.08 -13.59 6.82
C SER A 94 -23.61 -14.54 7.90
N ASP A 95 -23.84 -14.08 9.13
CA ASP A 95 -24.15 -14.92 10.29
C ASP A 95 -23.09 -16.04 10.48
N GLY A 96 -21.81 -15.72 10.23
CA GLY A 96 -20.69 -16.66 10.32
C GLY A 96 -20.59 -17.69 9.20
N LYS A 97 -21.41 -17.58 8.14
CA LYS A 97 -21.34 -18.50 6.98
C LYS A 97 -20.14 -18.23 6.08
N ILE A 98 -19.59 -17.03 6.12
CA ILE A 98 -18.31 -16.68 5.50
C ILE A 98 -17.36 -16.31 6.63
N THR A 99 -16.24 -17.02 6.73
CA THR A 99 -15.14 -16.69 7.64
C THR A 99 -13.91 -16.29 6.82
N ILE A 100 -13.12 -15.34 7.32
CA ILE A 100 -11.94 -14.84 6.62
C ILE A 100 -10.70 -15.02 7.51
N THR A 101 -9.64 -15.55 6.92
CA THR A 101 -8.30 -15.60 7.54
C THR A 101 -7.36 -14.70 6.75
N ILE A 102 -6.72 -13.76 7.43
CA ILE A 102 -5.79 -12.81 6.81
C ILE A 102 -4.36 -13.25 7.09
N TYR A 103 -3.51 -13.24 6.05
CA TYR A 103 -2.10 -13.60 6.09
C TYR A 103 -1.26 -12.38 5.69
N PRO A 104 -0.81 -11.55 6.65
CA PRO A 104 0.00 -10.35 6.41
C PRO A 104 1.48 -10.68 6.18
N ASN A 105 2.31 -9.64 5.94
CA ASN A 105 3.77 -9.72 5.97
C ASN A 105 4.37 -10.77 5.02
N SER A 106 3.79 -10.95 3.84
CA SER A 106 4.25 -11.97 2.86
C SER A 106 4.28 -13.40 3.41
N GLN A 107 3.43 -13.76 4.39
CA GLN A 107 3.41 -15.11 4.98
C GLN A 107 3.11 -16.21 3.95
N LEU A 108 2.41 -15.88 2.86
CA LEU A 108 2.07 -16.82 1.78
C LEU A 108 2.93 -16.63 0.52
N GLY A 109 4.01 -15.86 0.60
CA GLY A 109 4.93 -15.59 -0.49
C GLY A 109 5.03 -14.11 -0.87
N SER A 110 5.81 -13.80 -1.90
CA SER A 110 5.89 -12.48 -2.51
C SER A 110 4.58 -12.08 -3.20
N ASP A 111 4.42 -10.79 -3.55
CA ASP A 111 3.23 -10.32 -4.27
C ASP A 111 2.98 -11.14 -5.54
N SER A 112 4.02 -11.40 -6.34
CA SER A 112 3.90 -12.17 -7.57
C SER A 112 3.52 -13.64 -7.34
N GLU A 113 3.98 -14.25 -6.23
CA GLU A 113 3.61 -15.62 -5.87
C GLU A 113 2.17 -15.68 -5.36
N MET A 114 1.75 -14.70 -4.55
CA MET A 114 0.39 -14.64 -4.04
C MET A 114 -0.64 -14.43 -5.14
N ILE A 115 -0.39 -13.54 -6.12
CA ILE A 115 -1.33 -13.36 -7.24
C ILE A 115 -1.41 -14.62 -8.11
N ALA A 116 -0.28 -15.27 -8.39
CA ALA A 116 -0.28 -16.53 -9.14
C ALA A 116 -1.08 -17.62 -8.42
N SER A 117 -0.94 -17.72 -7.09
CA SER A 117 -1.73 -18.66 -6.25
C SER A 117 -3.22 -18.32 -6.25
N CYS A 118 -3.56 -17.01 -6.25
CA CYS A 118 -4.96 -16.58 -6.31
C CYS A 118 -5.59 -16.92 -7.67
N VAL A 119 -4.91 -16.65 -8.79
CA VAL A 119 -5.40 -17.02 -10.13
C VAL A 119 -5.52 -18.54 -10.28
N ALA A 120 -4.58 -19.31 -9.70
CA ALA A 120 -4.63 -20.77 -9.74
C ALA A 120 -5.72 -21.38 -8.82
N GLY A 121 -6.28 -20.60 -7.89
CA GLY A 121 -7.29 -21.07 -6.92
C GLY A 121 -6.71 -21.74 -5.67
N ASP A 122 -5.39 -21.67 -5.45
CA ASP A 122 -4.72 -22.14 -4.23
C ASP A 122 -4.89 -21.16 -3.07
N MET A 123 -5.21 -19.91 -3.35
CA MET A 123 -5.58 -18.85 -2.41
C MET A 123 -6.85 -18.15 -2.89
N ASP A 124 -7.73 -17.76 -1.96
CA ASP A 124 -9.04 -17.21 -2.36
C ASP A 124 -8.96 -15.73 -2.76
N MET A 125 -8.24 -14.89 -2.01
CA MET A 125 -8.16 -13.44 -2.22
C MET A 125 -6.75 -12.92 -1.97
N VAL A 126 -6.41 -11.80 -2.63
CA VAL A 126 -5.16 -11.07 -2.42
C VAL A 126 -5.42 -9.57 -2.43
N LEU A 127 -4.80 -8.83 -1.49
CA LEU A 127 -4.76 -7.38 -1.48
C LEU A 127 -3.35 -6.92 -1.81
N GLN A 128 -3.19 -6.25 -2.95
CA GLN A 128 -1.89 -5.72 -3.37
C GLN A 128 -2.00 -4.65 -4.46
N CYS A 129 -0.87 -4.07 -4.82
CA CYS A 129 -0.81 -3.11 -5.93
C CYS A 129 -1.28 -3.75 -7.24
N GLY A 130 -2.22 -3.10 -7.93
CA GLY A 130 -2.81 -3.62 -9.17
C GLY A 130 -1.79 -3.96 -10.25
N SER A 131 -0.72 -3.19 -10.39
CA SER A 131 0.32 -3.46 -11.38
C SER A 131 1.07 -4.80 -11.17
N THR A 132 1.02 -5.40 -9.98
CA THR A 132 1.53 -6.75 -9.77
C THR A 132 0.68 -7.82 -10.44
N HIS A 133 -0.58 -7.50 -10.78
CA HIS A 133 -1.46 -8.37 -11.55
C HIS A 133 -1.16 -8.36 -13.06
N ALA A 134 -0.30 -7.46 -13.56
CA ALA A 134 -0.11 -7.19 -14.99
C ALA A 134 0.22 -8.44 -15.84
N THR A 135 0.81 -9.48 -15.24
CA THR A 135 1.05 -10.76 -15.94
C THR A 135 -0.25 -11.47 -16.31
N PHE A 136 -1.32 -11.27 -15.56
CA PHE A 136 -2.64 -11.88 -15.74
C PHE A 136 -3.67 -10.88 -16.26
N VAL A 137 -3.54 -9.61 -15.88
CA VAL A 137 -4.43 -8.49 -16.21
C VAL A 137 -3.58 -7.29 -16.61
N PRO A 138 -3.12 -7.22 -17.87
CA PRO A 138 -2.25 -6.12 -18.34
C PRO A 138 -2.85 -4.73 -18.13
N GLU A 139 -4.15 -4.60 -18.18
CA GLU A 139 -4.89 -3.35 -17.99
C GLU A 139 -4.60 -2.67 -16.65
N THR A 140 -4.21 -3.42 -15.62
CA THR A 140 -3.90 -2.86 -14.29
C THR A 140 -2.70 -1.92 -14.29
N VAL A 141 -1.83 -2.00 -15.31
CA VAL A 141 -0.69 -1.08 -15.51
C VAL A 141 -1.15 0.37 -15.75
N ILE A 142 -2.43 0.61 -16.05
CA ILE A 142 -2.95 1.96 -16.27
C ILE A 142 -2.65 2.90 -15.09
N PHE A 143 -2.61 2.40 -13.86
CA PHE A 143 -2.28 3.17 -12.66
C PHE A 143 -0.77 3.37 -12.44
N ASP A 144 0.07 2.75 -13.26
CA ASP A 144 1.52 3.00 -13.28
C ASP A 144 1.92 4.08 -14.30
N ILE A 145 0.95 4.70 -14.98
CA ILE A 145 1.22 5.87 -15.82
C ILE A 145 1.71 7.01 -14.93
N PRO A 146 2.94 7.51 -15.15
CA PRO A 146 3.48 8.59 -14.35
C PRO A 146 2.60 9.83 -14.38
N PHE A 147 2.37 10.43 -13.22
CA PHE A 147 1.59 11.66 -13.04
C PHE A 147 0.13 11.58 -13.51
N LEU A 148 -0.44 10.37 -13.64
CA LEU A 148 -1.78 10.10 -14.16
C LEU A 148 -2.86 10.99 -13.55
N PHE A 149 -2.83 11.19 -12.23
CA PHE A 149 -3.85 11.96 -11.52
C PHE A 149 -3.42 13.39 -11.19
N SER A 150 -2.31 13.87 -11.76
CA SER A 150 -1.82 15.23 -11.53
C SER A 150 -2.84 16.25 -12.04
N GLY A 151 -3.31 17.13 -11.15
CA GLY A 151 -4.28 18.19 -11.46
C GLY A 151 -5.75 17.81 -11.30
N TYR A 152 -6.06 16.57 -10.91
CA TYR A 152 -7.42 16.14 -10.56
C TYR A 152 -7.59 16.12 -9.04
N ASP A 153 -8.79 16.46 -8.55
CA ASP A 153 -9.13 16.35 -7.14
C ASP A 153 -9.55 14.91 -6.77
N SER A 154 -9.45 14.61 -5.49
CA SER A 154 -9.71 13.26 -4.96
C SER A 154 -11.16 12.81 -5.15
N GLU A 155 -12.13 13.72 -5.02
CA GLU A 155 -13.56 13.41 -5.22
C GLU A 155 -13.84 12.97 -6.66
N LYS A 156 -13.21 13.67 -7.64
CA LYS A 156 -13.31 13.31 -9.05
C LYS A 156 -12.70 11.96 -9.33
N ILE A 157 -11.51 11.70 -8.80
CA ILE A 157 -10.82 10.41 -8.97
C ILE A 157 -11.67 9.29 -8.38
N GLU A 158 -12.15 9.44 -7.14
CA GLU A 158 -12.98 8.44 -6.47
C GLU A 158 -14.25 8.12 -7.28
N SER A 159 -14.95 9.15 -7.79
CA SER A 159 -16.16 8.97 -8.61
C SER A 159 -15.92 8.14 -9.87
N VAL A 160 -14.74 8.30 -10.49
CA VAL A 160 -14.35 7.53 -11.68
C VAL A 160 -14.04 6.06 -11.31
N LEU A 161 -13.45 5.83 -10.14
CA LEU A 161 -13.01 4.49 -9.73
C LEU A 161 -14.13 3.64 -9.11
N THR A 162 -15.23 4.26 -8.63
CA THR A 162 -16.24 3.56 -7.84
C THR A 162 -17.43 3.10 -8.69
N ASP A 163 -18.15 4.01 -9.34
CA ASP A 163 -19.38 3.72 -10.08
C ASP A 163 -19.34 4.37 -11.47
N SER A 164 -18.59 3.77 -12.40
CA SER A 164 -18.43 4.34 -13.73
C SER A 164 -18.22 3.27 -14.80
N LYS A 165 -18.32 3.69 -16.06
CA LYS A 165 -17.95 2.84 -17.20
C LYS A 165 -16.49 2.40 -17.14
N PHE A 166 -15.58 3.22 -16.59
CA PHE A 166 -14.20 2.81 -16.36
C PHE A 166 -14.14 1.62 -15.40
N ARG A 167 -14.85 1.69 -14.28
CA ARG A 167 -14.90 0.60 -13.30
C ARG A 167 -15.44 -0.69 -13.91
N ASP A 168 -16.45 -0.61 -14.76
CA ASP A 168 -17.01 -1.78 -15.45
C ASP A 168 -15.96 -2.42 -16.39
N LEU A 169 -15.25 -1.60 -17.17
CA LEU A 169 -14.18 -2.09 -18.06
C LEU A 169 -13.02 -2.69 -17.27
N TYR A 170 -12.64 -2.07 -16.15
CA TYR A 170 -11.59 -2.59 -15.28
C TYR A 170 -11.97 -3.92 -14.64
N ASN A 171 -13.23 -4.05 -14.19
CA ASN A 171 -13.75 -5.31 -13.66
C ASN A 171 -13.74 -6.41 -14.73
N GLN A 172 -14.18 -6.10 -15.96
CA GLN A 172 -14.17 -7.06 -17.06
C GLN A 172 -12.74 -7.55 -17.37
N ALA A 173 -11.76 -6.64 -17.39
CA ALA A 173 -10.36 -7.01 -17.60
C ALA A 173 -9.85 -7.97 -16.49
N ASN A 174 -10.17 -7.70 -15.24
CA ASN A 174 -9.85 -8.60 -14.13
C ASN A 174 -10.50 -9.98 -14.31
N GLU A 175 -11.77 -10.01 -14.73
CA GLU A 175 -12.47 -11.28 -14.97
C GLU A 175 -11.84 -12.08 -16.13
N ASP A 176 -11.41 -11.42 -17.18
CA ASP A 176 -10.73 -12.06 -18.29
C ASP A 176 -9.37 -12.66 -17.85
N GLY A 177 -8.73 -12.04 -16.86
CA GLY A 177 -7.51 -12.52 -16.20
C GLY A 177 -7.73 -13.57 -15.10
N GLY A 178 -8.98 -14.01 -14.86
CA GLY A 178 -9.29 -15.04 -13.86
C GLY A 178 -9.52 -14.52 -12.44
N LEU A 179 -9.76 -13.22 -12.27
CA LEU A 179 -9.96 -12.56 -10.99
C LEU A 179 -11.29 -11.78 -10.97
N VAL A 180 -11.83 -11.54 -9.77
CA VAL A 180 -12.90 -10.57 -9.53
C VAL A 180 -12.33 -9.45 -8.67
N CYS A 181 -12.34 -8.21 -9.15
CA CYS A 181 -11.88 -7.05 -8.41
C CYS A 181 -13.01 -6.56 -7.47
N LEU A 182 -12.92 -6.93 -6.19
CA LEU A 182 -13.91 -6.57 -5.18
C LEU A 182 -13.73 -5.12 -4.68
N MET A 183 -12.48 -4.68 -4.49
CA MET A 183 -12.15 -3.31 -4.08
C MET A 183 -11.07 -2.76 -5.01
N LEU A 184 -11.18 -1.48 -5.34
CA LEU A 184 -10.20 -0.72 -6.11
C LEU A 184 -10.01 0.64 -5.44
N ARG A 185 -8.78 0.97 -5.05
CA ARG A 185 -8.38 2.30 -4.61
C ARG A 185 -7.19 2.76 -5.44
N ALA A 186 -7.25 3.98 -5.94
CA ALA A 186 -6.12 4.67 -6.57
C ALA A 186 -6.29 6.19 -6.38
N GLY A 187 -5.29 6.99 -6.74
CA GLY A 187 -5.33 8.44 -6.57
C GLY A 187 -5.08 8.93 -5.15
N THR A 188 -4.78 8.01 -4.23
CA THR A 188 -4.35 8.28 -2.86
C THR A 188 -2.96 7.68 -2.64
N ASP A 189 -2.30 8.00 -1.53
CA ASP A 189 -1.09 7.31 -1.10
C ASP A 189 0.00 7.27 -2.19
N SER A 190 0.35 8.46 -2.69
CA SER A 190 1.26 8.60 -3.84
C SER A 190 2.66 8.05 -3.56
N MET A 191 3.31 7.58 -4.64
CA MET A 191 4.69 7.08 -4.58
C MET A 191 5.67 8.24 -4.47
N ASN A 192 6.59 8.11 -3.53
CA ASN A 192 7.66 9.04 -3.26
C ASN A 192 9.01 8.30 -3.31
N LEU A 193 10.07 9.03 -3.62
CA LEU A 193 11.42 8.51 -3.58
C LEU A 193 11.98 8.64 -2.15
N THR A 194 12.62 7.59 -1.63
CA THR A 194 13.54 7.72 -0.49
C THR A 194 14.95 7.35 -0.93
N SER A 195 15.97 7.98 -0.35
CA SER A 195 17.35 7.82 -0.79
C SER A 195 18.36 8.02 0.35
N ASN A 196 19.54 7.42 0.19
CA ASN A 196 20.71 7.67 1.05
C ASN A 196 21.55 8.86 0.59
N LYS A 197 21.11 9.57 -0.46
CA LYS A 197 21.74 10.78 -0.98
C LYS A 197 20.66 11.82 -1.27
N PRO A 198 20.93 13.11 -1.13
CA PRO A 198 19.97 14.12 -1.52
C PRO A 198 19.72 14.05 -3.04
N VAL A 199 18.46 14.15 -3.42
CA VAL A 199 18.01 14.19 -4.82
C VAL A 199 17.18 15.46 -5.00
N THR A 200 17.69 16.43 -5.73
CA THR A 200 17.08 17.75 -5.94
C THR A 200 17.05 18.17 -7.40
N SER A 201 17.56 17.32 -8.29
CA SER A 201 17.64 17.60 -9.73
C SER A 201 17.67 16.30 -10.54
N MET A 202 17.43 16.41 -11.85
CA MET A 202 17.58 15.29 -12.80
C MET A 202 19.01 14.72 -12.83
N GLU A 203 20.04 15.53 -12.52
CA GLU A 203 21.43 15.08 -12.48
C GLU A 203 21.64 14.10 -11.33
N ASP A 204 20.99 14.30 -10.18
CA ASP A 204 21.10 13.42 -9.01
C ASP A 204 20.46 12.05 -9.23
N LEU A 205 19.50 11.94 -10.17
CA LEU A 205 18.87 10.70 -10.56
C LEU A 205 19.77 9.83 -11.46
N LYS A 206 20.74 10.44 -12.18
CA LYS A 206 21.56 9.71 -13.15
C LYS A 206 22.39 8.61 -12.49
N GLY A 207 22.07 7.37 -12.87
CA GLY A 207 22.76 6.19 -12.38
C GLY A 207 22.44 5.83 -10.92
N LEU A 208 21.46 6.49 -10.27
CA LEU A 208 21.00 6.14 -8.93
C LEU A 208 20.49 4.70 -8.93
N LYS A 209 21.05 3.87 -8.07
CA LYS A 209 20.59 2.48 -7.91
C LYS A 209 19.28 2.49 -7.10
N ILE A 210 18.18 2.35 -7.78
CA ILE A 210 16.87 2.37 -7.15
C ILE A 210 16.21 1.00 -7.19
N ARG A 211 15.68 0.54 -6.05
CA ARG A 211 14.81 -0.63 -6.04
C ARG A 211 13.44 -0.24 -6.58
N THR A 212 12.89 -1.09 -7.42
CA THR A 212 11.48 -1.05 -7.83
C THR A 212 10.78 -2.37 -7.50
N ALA A 213 9.45 -2.38 -7.47
CA ALA A 213 8.70 -3.63 -7.52
C ALA A 213 9.05 -4.41 -8.80
N GLN A 214 8.79 -5.71 -8.81
CA GLN A 214 9.05 -6.60 -9.95
C GLN A 214 8.04 -6.39 -11.08
N VAL A 215 7.92 -5.14 -11.54
CA VAL A 215 6.94 -4.68 -12.53
C VAL A 215 7.68 -3.89 -13.60
N GLU A 216 7.48 -4.26 -14.87
CA GLU A 216 8.21 -3.67 -16.01
C GLU A 216 7.91 -2.17 -16.18
N SER A 217 6.65 -1.75 -16.00
CA SER A 217 6.24 -0.34 -16.06
C SER A 217 7.00 0.53 -15.06
N ARG A 218 7.23 0.04 -13.83
CA ARG A 218 8.00 0.74 -12.80
C ARG A 218 9.45 0.93 -13.20
N MET A 219 10.06 -0.12 -13.74
CA MET A 219 11.44 -0.03 -14.26
C MET A 219 11.54 0.97 -15.41
N ALA A 220 10.53 1.01 -16.31
CA ALA A 220 10.51 1.94 -17.43
C ALA A 220 10.51 3.41 -16.97
N VAL A 221 9.77 3.75 -15.92
CA VAL A 221 9.75 5.11 -15.33
C VAL A 221 11.15 5.52 -14.88
N TRP A 222 11.79 4.73 -14.03
CA TRP A 222 13.10 5.09 -13.48
C TRP A 222 14.22 5.07 -14.52
N ASN A 223 14.13 4.16 -15.52
CA ASN A 223 15.03 4.19 -16.68
C ASN A 223 14.87 5.49 -17.48
N ALA A 224 13.64 5.95 -17.73
CA ALA A 224 13.37 7.19 -18.43
C ALA A 224 13.89 8.42 -17.65
N LEU A 225 13.85 8.38 -16.33
CA LEU A 225 14.43 9.40 -15.45
C LEU A 225 15.96 9.31 -15.32
N GLY A 226 16.60 8.31 -15.92
CA GLY A 226 18.07 8.15 -15.94
C GLY A 226 18.65 7.36 -14.76
N ALA A 227 17.82 6.82 -13.90
CA ALA A 227 18.24 5.95 -12.79
C ALA A 227 18.53 4.51 -13.25
N ASN A 228 19.08 3.69 -12.36
CA ASN A 228 19.33 2.25 -12.59
C ASN A 228 18.36 1.43 -11.72
N PRO A 229 17.16 1.08 -12.21
CA PRO A 229 16.21 0.30 -11.46
C PRO A 229 16.66 -1.15 -11.28
N THR A 230 16.46 -1.67 -10.08
CA THR A 230 16.71 -3.07 -9.69
C THR A 230 15.42 -3.67 -9.17
N PRO A 231 14.73 -4.54 -9.93
CA PRO A 231 13.49 -5.16 -9.49
C PRO A 231 13.77 -6.19 -8.39
N MET A 232 13.03 -6.10 -7.28
CA MET A 232 13.06 -7.09 -6.21
C MET A 232 11.77 -7.10 -5.40
N ALA A 233 11.48 -8.24 -4.74
CA ALA A 233 10.30 -8.38 -3.88
C ALA A 233 10.33 -7.38 -2.71
N PHE A 234 9.15 -6.99 -2.19
CA PHE A 234 9.05 -5.99 -1.13
C PHE A 234 9.71 -6.45 0.18
N ASN A 235 9.57 -7.72 0.52
CA ASN A 235 10.17 -8.32 1.73
C ASN A 235 11.72 -8.38 1.71
N GLU A 236 12.35 -8.16 0.56
CA GLU A 236 13.82 -8.09 0.41
C GLU A 236 14.37 -6.66 0.55
N LEU A 237 13.49 -5.65 0.45
CA LEU A 237 13.84 -4.23 0.30
C LEU A 237 14.70 -3.70 1.46
N TYR A 238 14.25 -3.88 2.70
CA TYR A 238 14.95 -3.34 3.88
C TYR A 238 16.42 -3.80 3.92
N MET A 239 16.64 -5.10 3.72
CA MET A 239 18.01 -5.67 3.72
C MET A 239 18.84 -5.19 2.53
N ALA A 240 18.25 -4.98 1.37
CA ALA A 240 18.92 -4.47 0.19
C ALA A 240 19.40 -3.01 0.39
N LEU A 241 18.56 -2.17 1.02
CA LEU A 241 18.92 -0.80 1.41
C LEU A 241 20.00 -0.79 2.50
N GLN A 242 19.82 -1.59 3.55
CA GLN A 242 20.78 -1.69 4.67
C GLN A 242 22.18 -2.12 4.20
N ASN A 243 22.26 -3.05 3.25
CA ASN A 243 23.51 -3.55 2.73
C ASN A 243 24.08 -2.70 1.57
N GLY A 244 23.39 -1.64 1.13
CA GLY A 244 23.83 -0.79 0.01
C GLY A 244 23.79 -1.50 -1.35
N THR A 245 22.99 -2.56 -1.51
CA THR A 245 22.71 -3.19 -2.81
C THR A 245 22.04 -2.19 -3.73
N VAL A 246 21.10 -1.42 -3.17
CA VAL A 246 20.46 -0.26 -3.77
C VAL A 246 20.63 0.96 -2.86
N ASP A 247 20.63 2.16 -3.44
CA ASP A 247 20.81 3.44 -2.73
C ASP A 247 19.46 4.13 -2.43
N ALA A 248 18.41 3.73 -3.13
CA ALA A 248 17.11 4.37 -3.11
C ALA A 248 15.97 3.38 -3.38
N GLN A 249 14.76 3.80 -3.12
CA GLN A 249 13.53 3.07 -3.47
C GLN A 249 12.38 4.05 -3.70
N ASP A 250 11.34 3.61 -4.42
CA ASP A 250 10.07 4.31 -4.50
C ASP A 250 8.99 3.54 -3.73
N ASN A 251 8.18 4.27 -2.97
CA ASN A 251 7.03 3.71 -2.27
C ASN A 251 6.09 4.83 -1.80
N ASN A 252 4.92 4.43 -1.35
CA ASN A 252 4.06 5.32 -0.59
C ASN A 252 4.63 5.54 0.84
N LEU A 253 4.18 6.62 1.48
CA LEU A 253 4.70 7.00 2.81
C LEU A 253 4.27 6.02 3.89
N SER A 254 3.10 5.39 3.76
CA SER A 254 2.61 4.37 4.71
C SER A 254 3.54 3.15 4.77
N ASN A 255 4.00 2.65 3.63
CA ASN A 255 4.96 1.56 3.57
C ASN A 255 6.35 1.98 4.04
N ALA A 256 6.79 3.21 3.72
CA ALA A 256 8.07 3.72 4.20
C ALA A 256 8.12 3.79 5.73
N LEU A 257 7.03 4.24 6.36
CA LEU A 257 6.90 4.32 7.81
C LEU A 257 6.77 2.92 8.45
N SER A 258 5.80 2.13 7.99
CA SER A 258 5.47 0.84 8.61
C SER A 258 6.57 -0.21 8.47
N SER A 259 7.37 -0.14 7.41
CA SER A 259 8.53 -1.03 7.18
C SER A 259 9.84 -0.45 7.71
N ALA A 260 9.77 0.63 8.51
CA ALA A 260 10.92 1.29 9.14
C ALA A 260 12.03 1.66 8.13
N LEU A 261 11.67 2.04 6.89
CA LEU A 261 12.66 2.39 5.87
C LEU A 261 13.46 3.64 6.25
N TYR A 262 12.94 4.49 7.13
CA TYR A 262 13.65 5.64 7.71
C TYR A 262 14.91 5.25 8.51
N GLU A 263 15.04 4.00 8.95
CA GLU A 263 16.26 3.52 9.62
C GLU A 263 17.44 3.30 8.64
N VAL A 264 17.12 3.12 7.36
CA VAL A 264 18.07 2.77 6.29
C VAL A 264 18.04 3.75 5.11
N GLN A 265 17.23 4.82 5.22
CA GLN A 265 17.10 5.89 4.21
C GLN A 265 17.07 7.25 4.90
N GLU A 266 17.99 8.14 4.50
CA GLU A 266 18.16 9.45 5.15
C GLU A 266 17.24 10.52 4.58
N TYR A 267 16.93 10.46 3.27
CA TYR A 267 16.22 11.51 2.54
C TYR A 267 14.86 11.04 2.06
N LEU A 268 13.86 11.91 2.25
CA LEU A 268 12.55 11.85 1.62
C LEU A 268 12.48 12.85 0.48
N VAL A 269 12.15 12.40 -0.70
CA VAL A 269 11.99 13.22 -1.92
C VAL A 269 10.53 13.09 -2.35
N PRO A 270 9.65 14.08 -2.05
CA PRO A 270 8.20 14.00 -2.29
C PRO A 270 7.87 14.20 -3.76
N THR A 271 8.21 13.23 -4.59
CA THR A 271 8.07 13.28 -6.05
C THR A 271 6.63 13.13 -6.53
N HIS A 272 5.76 12.47 -5.78
CA HIS A 272 4.37 12.17 -6.16
C HIS A 272 4.23 11.69 -7.61
N HIS A 273 5.22 10.96 -8.10
CA HIS A 273 5.38 10.64 -9.51
C HIS A 273 4.40 9.57 -10.01
N MET A 274 3.72 8.88 -9.10
CA MET A 274 2.79 7.81 -9.43
C MET A 274 1.79 7.59 -8.28
N THR A 275 0.59 7.16 -8.61
CA THR A 275 -0.45 6.78 -7.64
C THR A 275 -1.02 5.42 -8.05
N PRO A 276 -0.29 4.33 -7.76
CA PRO A 276 -0.72 2.98 -8.15
C PRO A 276 -2.04 2.62 -7.45
N SER A 277 -2.77 1.68 -8.05
CA SER A 277 -3.94 1.13 -7.38
C SER A 277 -3.56 0.17 -6.26
N MET A 278 -4.50 -0.01 -5.32
CA MET A 278 -4.52 -1.08 -4.35
C MET A 278 -5.81 -1.87 -4.57
N ASP A 279 -5.68 -3.12 -4.95
CA ASP A 279 -6.78 -3.96 -5.40
C ASP A 279 -6.97 -5.13 -4.43
N LEU A 280 -8.20 -5.31 -3.94
CA LEU A 280 -8.62 -6.58 -3.34
C LEU A 280 -9.26 -7.41 -4.43
N THR A 281 -8.57 -8.45 -4.86
CA THR A 281 -9.08 -9.37 -5.89
C THR A 281 -9.33 -10.76 -5.31
N MET A 282 -10.30 -11.46 -5.88
CA MET A 282 -10.70 -12.83 -5.53
C MET A 282 -10.57 -13.74 -6.76
N ASN A 283 -10.21 -15.00 -6.53
CA ASN A 283 -10.25 -16.02 -7.58
C ASN A 283 -11.66 -16.07 -8.22
N LYS A 284 -11.72 -15.95 -9.56
CA LYS A 284 -12.98 -15.85 -10.30
C LYS A 284 -13.84 -17.10 -10.15
N ASP A 285 -13.25 -18.29 -10.28
CA ASP A 285 -13.99 -19.55 -10.21
C ASP A 285 -14.57 -19.76 -8.79
N LYS A 286 -13.78 -19.41 -7.77
CA LYS A 286 -14.24 -19.46 -6.38
C LYS A 286 -15.41 -18.53 -6.15
N PHE A 287 -15.32 -17.26 -6.58
CA PHE A 287 -16.37 -16.27 -6.43
C PHE A 287 -17.67 -16.73 -7.09
N TYR A 288 -17.63 -17.13 -8.36
CA TYR A 288 -18.82 -17.57 -9.10
C TYR A 288 -19.34 -18.97 -8.71
N SER A 289 -18.54 -19.77 -7.97
CA SER A 289 -19.04 -21.00 -7.36
C SER A 289 -19.95 -20.76 -6.15
N MET A 290 -19.91 -19.54 -5.57
CA MET A 290 -20.77 -19.16 -4.45
C MET A 290 -22.20 -18.85 -4.94
N PRO A 291 -23.25 -19.11 -4.13
CA PRO A 291 -24.60 -18.67 -4.47
C PRO A 291 -24.68 -17.13 -4.65
N GLN A 292 -25.57 -16.66 -5.52
CA GLN A 292 -25.68 -15.23 -5.86
C GLN A 292 -25.80 -14.32 -4.63
N SER A 293 -26.57 -14.70 -3.61
CA SER A 293 -26.70 -13.91 -2.38
C SER A 293 -25.39 -13.74 -1.60
N TYR A 294 -24.44 -14.68 -1.73
CA TYR A 294 -23.10 -14.59 -1.13
C TYR A 294 -22.23 -13.64 -1.94
N GLN A 295 -22.28 -13.73 -3.26
CA GLN A 295 -21.59 -12.82 -4.16
C GLN A 295 -22.04 -11.37 -3.92
N ASP A 296 -23.37 -11.15 -3.86
CA ASP A 296 -23.99 -9.85 -3.63
C ASP A 296 -23.58 -9.27 -2.26
N LEU A 297 -23.56 -10.11 -1.21
CA LEU A 297 -23.14 -9.71 0.13
C LEU A 297 -21.68 -9.26 0.15
N LEU A 298 -20.77 -10.06 -0.41
CA LEU A 298 -19.34 -9.72 -0.48
C LEU A 298 -19.13 -8.42 -1.26
N THR A 299 -19.75 -8.28 -2.42
CA THR A 299 -19.64 -7.09 -3.27
C THR A 299 -20.14 -5.84 -2.57
N ALA A 300 -21.30 -5.91 -1.90
CA ALA A 300 -21.87 -4.77 -1.20
C ALA A 300 -21.02 -4.33 -0.01
N ILE A 301 -20.52 -5.26 0.81
CA ILE A 301 -19.64 -4.94 1.95
C ILE A 301 -18.29 -4.39 1.43
N CYS A 302 -17.71 -4.98 0.40
CA CYS A 302 -16.46 -4.47 -0.20
C CYS A 302 -16.64 -3.07 -0.77
N LYS A 303 -17.79 -2.73 -1.35
CA LYS A 303 -18.10 -1.37 -1.82
C LYS A 303 -18.09 -0.37 -0.66
N ASP A 304 -18.81 -0.67 0.43
CA ASP A 304 -18.84 0.20 1.61
C ASP A 304 -17.45 0.35 2.23
N MET A 305 -16.66 -0.73 2.31
CA MET A 305 -15.30 -0.71 2.83
C MET A 305 -14.31 0.01 1.91
N SER A 306 -14.58 0.08 0.60
CA SER A 306 -13.76 0.89 -0.33
C SER A 306 -13.86 2.38 -0.02
N ALA A 307 -15.04 2.90 0.31
CA ALA A 307 -15.21 4.30 0.71
C ALA A 307 -14.47 4.59 2.04
N TYR A 308 -14.56 3.68 3.02
CA TYR A 308 -13.80 3.78 4.26
C TYR A 308 -12.28 3.83 4.00
N ASP A 309 -11.75 2.90 3.20
CA ASP A 309 -10.32 2.80 2.87
C ASP A 309 -9.82 4.07 2.16
N TYR A 310 -10.64 4.62 1.26
CA TYR A 310 -10.33 5.83 0.51
C TYR A 310 -10.18 7.04 1.44
N ASP A 311 -11.18 7.31 2.26
CA ASP A 311 -11.20 8.45 3.20
C ASP A 311 -10.05 8.37 4.20
N VAL A 312 -9.82 7.18 4.77
CA VAL A 312 -8.72 6.97 5.72
C VAL A 312 -7.37 7.22 5.05
N CYS A 313 -7.13 6.71 3.86
CA CYS A 313 -5.85 6.87 3.17
C CYS A 313 -5.55 8.33 2.84
N ILE A 314 -6.56 9.11 2.39
CA ILE A 314 -6.39 10.55 2.18
C ILE A 314 -6.02 11.27 3.48
N ALA A 315 -6.75 10.99 4.56
CA ALA A 315 -6.50 11.63 5.84
C ALA A 315 -5.14 11.28 6.45
N MET A 316 -4.62 10.09 6.13
CA MET A 316 -3.35 9.59 6.69
C MET A 316 -2.11 10.09 5.96
N GLU A 317 -2.21 10.64 4.75
CA GLU A 317 -1.03 11.01 3.94
C GLU A 317 -0.13 12.03 4.67
N GLN A 318 -0.73 13.10 5.21
CA GLN A 318 0.01 14.11 5.97
C GLN A 318 0.59 13.54 7.28
N TYR A 319 -0.13 12.65 7.94
CA TYR A 319 0.35 11.98 9.14
C TYR A 319 1.62 11.15 8.87
N TYR A 320 1.64 10.38 7.80
CA TYR A 320 2.82 9.60 7.42
C TYR A 320 4.02 10.50 7.10
N TYR A 321 3.78 11.59 6.37
CA TYR A 321 4.82 12.58 6.09
C TYR A 321 5.38 13.18 7.38
N ASP A 322 4.51 13.68 8.26
CA ASP A 322 4.92 14.30 9.51
C ASP A 322 5.66 13.32 10.43
N SER A 323 5.22 12.07 10.51
CA SER A 323 5.90 11.04 11.30
C SER A 323 7.29 10.74 10.76
N LEU A 324 7.46 10.55 9.45
CA LEU A 324 8.76 10.29 8.84
C LEU A 324 9.74 11.45 9.06
N VAL A 325 9.25 12.70 8.96
CA VAL A 325 10.10 13.90 9.06
C VAL A 325 10.31 14.33 10.51
N GLN A 326 9.23 14.47 11.31
CA GLN A 326 9.32 15.08 12.65
C GLN A 326 9.68 14.08 13.73
N GLU A 327 9.20 12.84 13.65
CA GLU A 327 9.48 11.81 14.65
C GLU A 327 10.72 10.99 14.31
N HIS A 328 10.90 10.64 13.04
CA HIS A 328 12.00 9.77 12.58
C HIS A 328 13.15 10.54 11.92
N GLY A 329 13.02 11.85 11.70
CA GLY A 329 14.11 12.73 11.34
C GLY A 329 14.60 12.61 9.90
N MET A 330 13.78 12.08 8.98
CA MET A 330 14.12 12.07 7.56
C MET A 330 14.29 13.51 7.03
N GLN A 331 15.32 13.74 6.24
CA GLN A 331 15.58 15.03 5.61
C GLN A 331 14.76 15.15 4.32
N VAL A 332 13.98 16.22 4.21
CA VAL A 332 13.16 16.43 3.01
C VAL A 332 14.00 17.15 1.95
N CYS A 333 14.07 16.56 0.76
CA CYS A 333 14.59 17.24 -0.43
C CYS A 333 13.50 18.12 -1.04
N GLU A 334 13.78 19.38 -1.26
CA GLU A 334 12.85 20.29 -1.91
C GLU A 334 12.70 19.93 -3.40
N ILE A 335 11.45 19.80 -3.85
CA ILE A 335 11.10 19.62 -5.27
C ILE A 335 10.69 20.97 -5.83
N THR A 336 11.53 21.52 -6.72
CA THR A 336 11.20 22.74 -7.45
C THR A 336 10.25 22.46 -8.61
N ASP A 337 9.47 23.46 -9.04
CA ASP A 337 8.61 23.36 -10.22
C ASP A 337 9.40 22.99 -11.48
N GLU A 338 10.65 23.45 -11.59
CA GLU A 338 11.56 23.09 -12.69
C GLU A 338 11.90 21.59 -12.64
N PHE A 339 12.31 21.08 -11.49
CA PHE A 339 12.64 19.67 -11.35
C PHE A 339 11.42 18.76 -11.63
N LEU A 340 10.23 19.14 -11.12
CA LEU A 340 8.99 18.41 -11.40
C LEU A 340 8.67 18.40 -12.91
N THR A 341 8.79 19.55 -13.58
CA THR A 341 8.57 19.67 -15.03
C THR A 341 9.55 18.83 -15.83
N ASP A 342 10.81 18.81 -15.41
CA ASP A 342 11.85 18.00 -16.03
C ASP A 342 11.57 16.51 -15.86
N MET A 343 11.13 16.07 -14.66
CA MET A 343 10.71 14.69 -14.41
C MET A 343 9.53 14.29 -15.30
N GLN A 344 8.49 15.13 -15.40
CA GLN A 344 7.32 14.88 -16.25
C GLN A 344 7.72 14.75 -17.72
N THR A 345 8.59 15.64 -18.19
CA THR A 345 9.11 15.63 -19.57
C THR A 345 9.94 14.36 -19.84
N ALA A 346 10.82 14.00 -18.92
CA ALA A 346 11.68 12.84 -19.07
C ALA A 346 10.87 11.52 -18.97
N ALA A 347 9.78 11.49 -18.21
CA ALA A 347 8.91 10.33 -18.07
C ALA A 347 8.02 10.04 -19.30
N ALA A 348 7.93 10.95 -20.28
CA ALA A 348 7.06 10.79 -21.45
C ALA A 348 7.22 9.43 -22.18
N PRO A 349 8.44 8.87 -22.40
CA PRO A 349 8.58 7.54 -22.99
C PRO A 349 7.97 6.43 -22.12
N ALA A 350 7.98 6.57 -20.78
CA ALA A 350 7.37 5.61 -19.87
C ALA A 350 5.85 5.69 -19.91
N VAL A 351 5.27 6.88 -20.09
CA VAL A 351 3.82 7.07 -20.34
C VAL A 351 3.38 6.28 -21.57
N GLU A 352 4.08 6.46 -22.69
CA GLU A 352 3.76 5.73 -23.93
C GLU A 352 3.95 4.22 -23.78
N SER A 353 4.98 3.79 -23.05
CA SER A 353 5.21 2.37 -22.76
C SER A 353 4.10 1.78 -21.90
N ALA A 354 3.67 2.48 -20.85
CA ALA A 354 2.59 2.06 -19.98
C ALA A 354 1.26 1.98 -20.74
N LYS A 355 0.94 3.00 -21.56
CA LYS A 355 -0.24 2.99 -22.45
C LYS A 355 -0.25 1.80 -23.39
N ALA A 356 0.89 1.50 -24.01
CA ALA A 356 1.01 0.32 -24.88
C ALA A 356 0.85 -1.00 -24.12
N ALA A 357 1.34 -1.06 -22.87
CA ALA A 357 1.23 -2.24 -22.01
C ALA A 357 -0.20 -2.49 -21.54
N VAL A 358 -1.00 -1.43 -21.27
CA VAL A 358 -2.44 -1.54 -20.99
C VAL A 358 -3.17 -2.31 -22.10
N GLY A 359 -2.81 -2.07 -23.35
CA GLY A 359 -3.34 -2.82 -24.49
C GLY A 359 -4.85 -2.70 -24.73
N ASN A 360 -5.52 -1.77 -24.02
CA ASN A 360 -6.96 -1.57 -24.03
C ASN A 360 -7.28 -0.07 -24.18
N ASP A 361 -7.35 0.38 -25.43
CA ASP A 361 -7.62 1.79 -25.74
C ASP A 361 -8.96 2.26 -25.15
N ALA A 362 -9.98 1.40 -25.10
CA ALA A 362 -11.29 1.78 -24.57
C ALA A 362 -11.21 2.08 -23.05
N LEU A 363 -10.44 1.30 -22.30
CA LEU A 363 -10.20 1.55 -20.88
C LEU A 363 -9.46 2.86 -20.67
N TYR A 364 -8.37 3.07 -21.41
CA TYR A 364 -7.55 4.27 -21.34
C TYR A 364 -8.36 5.54 -21.70
N ASP A 365 -9.01 5.53 -22.86
CA ASP A 365 -9.79 6.68 -23.34
C ASP A 365 -10.95 7.00 -22.39
N THR A 366 -11.63 5.97 -21.84
CA THR A 366 -12.70 6.16 -20.88
C THR A 366 -12.21 6.81 -19.60
N LEU A 367 -11.05 6.41 -19.07
CA LEU A 367 -10.46 7.01 -17.87
C LEU A 367 -10.26 8.53 -18.07
N TYR A 368 -9.55 8.92 -19.12
CA TYR A 368 -9.26 10.33 -19.39
C TYR A 368 -10.51 11.13 -19.72
N GLN A 369 -11.43 10.58 -20.50
CA GLN A 369 -12.71 11.23 -20.78
C GLN A 369 -13.48 11.54 -19.50
N LEU A 370 -13.54 10.60 -18.56
CA LEU A 370 -14.25 10.79 -17.29
C LEU A 370 -13.48 11.77 -16.38
N LEU A 371 -12.16 11.70 -16.28
CA LEU A 371 -11.36 12.63 -15.50
C LEU A 371 -11.51 14.08 -16.03
N ASP A 372 -11.52 14.30 -17.34
CA ASP A 372 -11.65 15.60 -17.96
C ASP A 372 -13.10 16.17 -17.93
N GLY A 373 -14.02 15.50 -17.28
CA GLY A 373 -15.40 15.94 -17.09
C GLY A 373 -16.35 15.57 -18.22
N GLY A 374 -15.97 14.61 -19.07
CA GLY A 374 -16.88 13.99 -20.04
C GLY A 374 -17.97 13.17 -19.34
N GLU A 375 -19.19 13.19 -19.87
CA GLU A 375 -20.26 12.27 -19.42
C GLU A 375 -19.93 10.84 -19.91
N SER A 376 -20.16 9.84 -19.05
CA SER A 376 -20.12 8.44 -19.47
C SER A 376 -21.25 8.20 -20.48
N ALA A 377 -20.89 7.97 -21.73
CA ALA A 377 -21.84 7.67 -22.81
C ALA A 377 -22.47 6.27 -22.66
#